data_56493c94c4acfcee4ff9f0597d04e09c
#
_entry.id   56493c94c4acfcee4ff9f0597d04e09c
#
_cell.length_a   1.000
_cell.length_b   1.000
_cell.length_c   1.000
_cell.angle_alpha   90.00
_cell.angle_beta   90.00
_cell.angle_gamma   90.00
#
_symmetry.space_group_name_H-M   'P 1'
#
loop_
_entity.id
_entity.type
_entity.pdbx_description
1 polymer ?
#
loop_
_entity_poly.entity_id
_entity_poly.type
_entity_poly.pdbx_seq_one_letter_code
_entity_poly.pdbx_strand_id
1 'polypeptide(L)'
;GEAQRAFGDSRNLEAARKSMIQSAKDLVTQFPKRPEPYMILLSAAENAPVEEALATATSLVSTNVPEEVREAAQAMVKKFERVGKPLELKFTAVDGREVDLAAFKGKVVLVDFWATWCRPCIEELPNVKAAYERLHPKGFEIVGISFDNKKEEFLQFLKRENMTWAQYFDGKGWDNELGKKFGIEGIPTMWLVDKQGRLRDLDAGNDLEAKVTRLLEEQTTAAHP
;
A
#
# COMPACT_ATOMS: atom_id res chain seq x y z
N GLY A 1 -16.19 20.54 16.79
CA GLY A 1 -17.10 20.41 15.65
C GLY A 1 -16.61 19.45 14.58
N GLU A 2 -15.38 19.60 14.07
CA GLU A 2 -14.85 18.75 12.96
C GLU A 2 -14.47 17.34 13.43
N ALA A 3 -13.83 17.19 14.58
CA ALA A 3 -13.50 15.89 15.16
C ALA A 3 -14.75 15.02 15.45
N GLN A 4 -15.86 15.61 15.83
CA GLN A 4 -17.12 14.88 16.07
C GLN A 4 -17.83 14.47 14.78
N ARG A 5 -17.68 15.22 13.67
CA ARG A 5 -18.18 14.83 12.35
C ARG A 5 -17.36 13.67 11.77
N ALA A 6 -16.03 13.75 11.81
CA ALA A 6 -15.14 12.67 11.36
C ALA A 6 -15.38 11.36 12.14
N PHE A 7 -15.66 11.44 13.46
CA PHE A 7 -15.98 10.27 14.30
C PHE A 7 -17.39 9.70 14.03
N GLY A 8 -18.31 10.53 13.55
CA GLY A 8 -19.66 10.12 13.11
C GLY A 8 -19.59 9.38 11.77
N ASP A 9 -18.80 9.89 10.83
CA ASP A 9 -18.64 9.32 9.49
C ASP A 9 -17.92 7.96 9.54
N SER A 10 -16.88 7.82 10.35
CA SER A 10 -16.16 6.54 10.48
C SER A 10 -17.02 5.43 11.11
N ARG A 11 -17.87 5.75 12.09
CA ARG A 11 -18.82 4.78 12.66
C ARG A 11 -19.89 4.35 11.67
N ASN A 12 -20.37 5.26 10.83
CA ASN A 12 -21.34 4.96 9.78
C ASN A 12 -20.72 4.06 8.69
N LEU A 13 -19.48 4.31 8.31
CA LEU A 13 -18.74 3.48 7.34
C LEU A 13 -18.51 2.06 7.87
N GLU A 14 -18.12 1.94 9.14
CA GLU A 14 -17.91 0.62 9.76
C GLU A 14 -19.22 -0.16 9.89
N ALA A 15 -20.32 0.48 10.28
CA ALA A 15 -21.64 -0.14 10.34
C ALA A 15 -22.12 -0.57 8.96
N ALA A 16 -21.93 0.25 7.93
CA ALA A 16 -22.24 -0.08 6.54
C ALA A 16 -21.39 -1.28 6.04
N ARG A 17 -20.10 -1.31 6.34
CA ARG A 17 -19.21 -2.44 6.03
C ARG A 17 -19.70 -3.73 6.69
N LYS A 18 -20.02 -3.70 7.97
CA LYS A 18 -20.54 -4.86 8.70
C LYS A 18 -21.85 -5.38 8.11
N SER A 19 -22.77 -4.48 7.76
CA SER A 19 -24.03 -4.82 7.12
C SER A 19 -23.81 -5.48 5.75
N MET A 20 -22.90 -4.93 4.94
CA MET A 20 -22.55 -5.48 3.63
C MET A 20 -21.94 -6.88 3.75
N ILE A 21 -21.00 -7.08 4.71
CA ILE A 21 -20.41 -8.39 4.98
C ILE A 21 -21.49 -9.41 5.40
N GLN A 22 -22.44 -9.03 6.27
CA GLN A 22 -23.51 -9.93 6.67
C GLN A 22 -24.39 -10.31 5.50
N SER A 23 -24.82 -9.33 4.70
CA SER A 23 -25.63 -9.60 3.49
C SER A 23 -24.90 -10.52 2.50
N ALA A 24 -23.59 -10.32 2.32
CA ALA A 24 -22.78 -11.17 1.46
C ALA A 24 -22.70 -12.61 1.99
N LYS A 25 -22.56 -12.81 3.31
CA LYS A 25 -22.60 -14.15 3.95
C LYS A 25 -23.94 -14.85 3.75
N ASP A 26 -25.02 -14.11 3.86
CA ASP A 26 -26.36 -14.66 3.64
C ASP A 26 -26.54 -15.09 2.18
N LEU A 27 -26.03 -14.30 1.22
CA LEU A 27 -26.03 -14.63 -0.21
C LEU A 27 -25.14 -15.83 -0.53
N VAL A 28 -23.96 -15.96 0.09
CA VAL A 28 -23.10 -17.14 -0.03
C VAL A 28 -23.85 -18.40 0.40
N THR A 29 -24.61 -18.32 1.50
CA THR A 29 -25.41 -19.45 1.99
C THR A 29 -26.51 -19.84 1.00
N GLN A 30 -27.15 -18.85 0.37
CA GLN A 30 -28.22 -19.08 -0.60
C GLN A 30 -27.71 -19.54 -1.98
N PHE A 31 -26.56 -19.02 -2.38
CA PHE A 31 -25.99 -19.19 -3.72
C PHE A 31 -24.49 -19.61 -3.66
N PRO A 32 -24.16 -20.77 -3.08
CA PRO A 32 -22.77 -21.14 -2.79
C PRO A 32 -21.88 -21.38 -4.04
N LYS A 33 -22.50 -21.49 -5.23
CA LYS A 33 -21.80 -21.67 -6.51
C LYS A 33 -21.60 -20.35 -7.27
N ARG A 34 -22.15 -19.24 -6.78
CA ARG A 34 -22.01 -17.93 -7.41
C ARG A 34 -20.79 -17.20 -6.84
N PRO A 35 -19.88 -16.67 -7.69
CA PRO A 35 -18.68 -15.98 -7.20
C PRO A 35 -18.96 -14.59 -6.61
N GLU A 36 -19.99 -13.88 -7.09
CA GLU A 36 -20.23 -12.48 -6.78
C GLU A 36 -20.35 -12.20 -5.26
N PRO A 37 -21.10 -13.00 -4.46
CA PRO A 37 -21.16 -12.77 -3.01
C PRO A 37 -19.81 -12.93 -2.31
N TYR A 38 -18.97 -13.85 -2.76
CA TYR A 38 -17.63 -14.04 -2.22
C TYR A 38 -16.70 -12.89 -2.58
N MET A 39 -16.83 -12.35 -3.81
CA MET A 39 -16.05 -11.18 -4.22
C MET A 39 -16.39 -9.94 -3.39
N ILE A 40 -17.65 -9.78 -2.96
CA ILE A 40 -18.04 -8.74 -2.00
C ILE A 40 -17.32 -8.94 -0.65
N LEU A 41 -17.23 -10.19 -0.15
CA LEU A 41 -16.50 -10.49 1.09
C LEU A 41 -15.01 -10.16 0.97
N LEU A 42 -14.37 -10.51 -0.15
CA LEU A 42 -12.97 -10.19 -0.40
C LEU A 42 -12.75 -8.67 -0.48
N SER A 43 -13.59 -7.96 -1.23
CA SER A 43 -13.52 -6.49 -1.33
C SER A 43 -13.71 -5.79 0.02
N ALA A 44 -14.63 -6.28 0.85
CA ALA A 44 -14.81 -5.76 2.20
C ALA A 44 -13.61 -6.05 3.11
N ALA A 45 -12.97 -7.21 2.93
CA ALA A 45 -11.79 -7.62 3.69
C ALA A 45 -10.54 -6.81 3.30
N GLU A 46 -10.42 -6.38 2.05
CA GLU A 46 -9.28 -5.55 1.60
C GLU A 46 -9.11 -4.25 2.40
N ASN A 47 -10.24 -3.69 2.86
CA ASN A 47 -10.29 -2.47 3.65
C ASN A 47 -10.39 -2.74 5.17
N ALA A 48 -10.15 -3.97 5.61
CA ALA A 48 -10.16 -4.37 7.01
C ALA A 48 -8.74 -4.40 7.59
N PRO A 49 -8.60 -4.50 8.93
CA PRO A 49 -7.30 -4.84 9.54
C PRO A 49 -6.68 -6.10 8.91
N VAL A 50 -5.36 -6.12 8.80
CA VAL A 50 -4.61 -7.19 8.09
C VAL A 50 -4.96 -8.59 8.59
N GLU A 51 -5.14 -8.75 9.91
CA GLU A 51 -5.52 -10.04 10.49
C GLU A 51 -6.91 -10.50 10.02
N GLU A 52 -7.87 -9.59 9.92
CA GLU A 52 -9.24 -9.87 9.42
C GLU A 52 -9.20 -10.18 7.92
N ALA A 53 -8.42 -9.43 7.16
CA ALA A 53 -8.23 -9.66 5.72
C ALA A 53 -7.63 -11.05 5.45
N LEU A 54 -6.55 -11.40 6.16
CA LEU A 54 -5.91 -12.71 6.07
C LEU A 54 -6.83 -13.84 6.49
N ALA A 55 -7.54 -13.70 7.62
CA ALA A 55 -8.49 -14.72 8.09
C ALA A 55 -9.59 -14.98 7.06
N THR A 56 -10.18 -13.92 6.49
CA THR A 56 -11.21 -14.03 5.47
C THR A 56 -10.68 -14.71 4.21
N ALA A 57 -9.56 -14.24 3.67
CA ALA A 57 -8.99 -14.80 2.45
C ALA A 57 -8.54 -16.27 2.65
N THR A 58 -7.86 -16.59 3.76
CA THR A 58 -7.42 -17.96 4.07
C THR A 58 -8.60 -18.92 4.20
N SER A 59 -9.70 -18.47 4.82
CA SER A 59 -10.93 -19.26 4.92
C SER A 59 -11.47 -19.61 3.52
N LEU A 60 -11.49 -18.67 2.59
CA LEU A 60 -11.97 -18.89 1.23
C LEU A 60 -11.06 -19.78 0.40
N VAL A 61 -9.74 -19.74 0.61
CA VAL A 61 -8.80 -20.68 -0.04
C VAL A 61 -9.08 -22.13 0.37
N SER A 62 -9.46 -22.36 1.65
CA SER A 62 -9.63 -23.70 2.22
C SER A 62 -11.03 -24.29 2.04
N THR A 63 -12.00 -23.53 1.54
CA THR A 63 -13.39 -23.96 1.35
C THR A 63 -13.70 -24.34 -0.11
N ASN A 64 -14.82 -25.02 -0.33
CA ASN A 64 -15.29 -25.36 -1.67
C ASN A 64 -16.01 -24.17 -2.30
N VAL A 65 -15.21 -23.25 -2.86
CA VAL A 65 -15.68 -22.03 -3.54
C VAL A 65 -15.42 -22.11 -5.05
N PRO A 66 -16.07 -21.27 -5.88
CA PRO A 66 -15.71 -21.12 -7.29
C PRO A 66 -14.21 -20.82 -7.48
N GLU A 67 -13.61 -21.33 -8.57
CA GLU A 67 -12.15 -21.24 -8.80
C GLU A 67 -11.65 -19.79 -8.84
N GLU A 68 -12.38 -18.90 -9.51
CA GLU A 68 -12.06 -17.46 -9.56
C GLU A 68 -12.02 -16.80 -8.17
N VAL A 69 -12.89 -17.25 -7.24
CA VAL A 69 -12.88 -16.80 -5.85
C VAL A 69 -11.61 -17.30 -5.13
N ARG A 70 -11.25 -18.56 -5.38
CA ARG A 70 -10.05 -19.18 -4.80
C ARG A 70 -8.79 -18.44 -5.27
N GLU A 71 -8.68 -18.14 -6.56
CA GLU A 71 -7.57 -17.39 -7.13
C GLU A 71 -7.46 -15.98 -6.53
N ALA A 72 -8.58 -15.26 -6.44
CA ALA A 72 -8.63 -13.93 -5.81
C ALA A 72 -8.26 -14.00 -4.31
N ALA A 73 -8.75 -14.99 -3.58
CA ALA A 73 -8.40 -15.19 -2.18
C ALA A 73 -6.90 -15.51 -2.00
N GLN A 74 -6.33 -16.36 -2.86
CA GLN A 74 -4.89 -16.65 -2.84
C GLN A 74 -4.03 -15.42 -3.13
N ALA A 75 -4.43 -14.59 -4.10
CA ALA A 75 -3.77 -13.32 -4.38
C ALA A 75 -3.80 -12.38 -3.17
N MET A 76 -4.95 -12.30 -2.50
CA MET A 76 -5.11 -11.51 -1.28
C MET A 76 -4.22 -12.05 -0.13
N VAL A 77 -4.19 -13.35 0.12
CA VAL A 77 -3.29 -13.96 1.12
C VAL A 77 -1.85 -13.58 0.80
N LYS A 78 -1.39 -13.78 -0.43
CA LYS A 78 -0.03 -13.42 -0.87
C LYS A 78 0.31 -11.94 -0.70
N LYS A 79 -0.67 -11.05 -0.91
CA LYS A 79 -0.54 -9.61 -0.69
C LYS A 79 -0.34 -9.29 0.79
N PHE A 80 -1.23 -9.75 1.65
CA PHE A 80 -1.25 -9.38 3.07
C PHE A 80 -0.22 -10.14 3.93
N GLU A 81 0.20 -11.34 3.53
CA GLU A 81 1.27 -12.09 4.21
C GLU A 81 2.63 -11.37 4.25
N ARG A 82 2.81 -10.35 3.41
CA ARG A 82 4.01 -9.50 3.40
C ARG A 82 4.03 -8.51 4.56
N VAL A 83 2.85 -8.17 5.10
CA VAL A 83 2.75 -7.21 6.22
C VAL A 83 3.40 -7.81 7.46
N GLY A 84 4.21 -7.01 8.16
CA GLY A 84 5.01 -7.42 9.30
C GLY A 84 6.35 -8.08 8.94
N LYS A 85 6.58 -8.44 7.66
CA LYS A 85 7.84 -9.03 7.20
C LYS A 85 8.81 -7.97 6.66
N PRO A 86 10.12 -8.21 6.70
CA PRO A 86 11.11 -7.34 6.05
C PRO A 86 10.82 -7.18 4.55
N LEU A 87 10.86 -5.95 4.06
CA LEU A 87 10.74 -5.65 2.64
C LEU A 87 12.12 -5.54 2.00
N GLU A 88 12.45 -6.49 1.14
CA GLU A 88 13.72 -6.47 0.39
C GLU A 88 13.56 -5.68 -0.91
N LEU A 89 14.06 -4.46 -0.91
CA LEU A 89 14.08 -3.57 -2.07
C LEU A 89 15.48 -2.99 -2.25
N LYS A 90 16.05 -3.24 -3.43
CA LYS A 90 17.34 -2.68 -3.87
C LYS A 90 17.23 -2.26 -5.33
N PHE A 91 17.77 -1.10 -5.65
CA PHE A 91 17.87 -0.60 -7.02
C PHE A 91 18.87 0.55 -7.13
N THR A 92 19.30 0.83 -8.35
CA THR A 92 20.02 2.05 -8.68
C THR A 92 19.00 3.10 -9.12
N ALA A 93 18.96 4.23 -8.43
CA ALA A 93 18.07 5.34 -8.75
C ALA A 93 18.48 6.03 -10.07
N VAL A 94 17.55 6.74 -10.69
CA VAL A 94 17.77 7.44 -11.98
C VAL A 94 18.89 8.48 -11.93
N ASP A 95 19.25 8.97 -10.74
CA ASP A 95 20.35 9.90 -10.47
C ASP A 95 21.67 9.20 -10.06
N GLY A 96 21.70 7.86 -10.11
CA GLY A 96 22.86 7.03 -9.81
C GLY A 96 23.04 6.65 -8.33
N ARG A 97 22.13 7.07 -7.44
CA ARG A 97 22.17 6.64 -6.04
C ARG A 97 21.81 5.16 -5.91
N GLU A 98 22.62 4.41 -5.17
CA GLU A 98 22.26 3.05 -4.77
C GLU A 98 21.25 3.10 -3.61
N VAL A 99 20.13 2.44 -3.80
CA VAL A 99 19.05 2.32 -2.81
C VAL A 99 19.00 0.89 -2.31
N ASP A 100 19.16 0.72 -1.00
CA ASP A 100 18.91 -0.53 -0.29
C ASP A 100 18.08 -0.23 0.95
N LEU A 101 16.85 -0.73 1.05
CA LEU A 101 16.00 -0.49 2.22
C LEU A 101 16.66 -0.94 3.54
N ALA A 102 17.56 -1.92 3.49
CA ALA A 102 18.31 -2.32 4.68
C ALA A 102 19.20 -1.20 5.26
N ALA A 103 19.62 -0.23 4.43
CA ALA A 103 20.38 0.94 4.87
C ALA A 103 19.50 2.03 5.52
N PHE A 104 18.17 1.94 5.38
CA PHE A 104 17.22 2.89 5.98
C PHE A 104 16.75 2.47 7.38
N LYS A 105 17.39 1.49 8.02
CA LYS A 105 17.05 1.11 9.41
C LYS A 105 17.06 2.33 10.33
N GLY A 106 16.07 2.42 11.18
CA GLY A 106 15.82 3.58 12.05
C GLY A 106 14.94 4.66 11.42
N LYS A 107 14.64 4.55 10.12
CA LYS A 107 13.76 5.47 9.40
C LYS A 107 12.45 4.78 9.00
N VAL A 108 11.38 5.57 8.86
CA VAL A 108 10.13 5.15 8.20
C VAL A 108 10.25 5.48 6.73
N VAL A 109 9.93 4.53 5.85
CA VAL A 109 10.09 4.71 4.40
C VAL A 109 8.75 4.53 3.70
N LEU A 110 8.39 5.52 2.88
CA LEU A 110 7.32 5.37 1.88
C LEU A 110 7.92 4.77 0.61
N VAL A 111 7.38 3.65 0.16
CA VAL A 111 7.62 3.11 -1.18
C VAL A 111 6.42 3.49 -2.04
N ASP A 112 6.63 4.42 -2.97
CA ASP A 112 5.58 5.04 -3.79
C ASP A 112 5.66 4.52 -5.23
N PHE A 113 4.65 3.76 -5.65
CA PHE A 113 4.48 3.26 -7.02
C PHE A 113 3.58 4.23 -7.78
N TRP A 114 4.12 4.92 -8.76
CA TRP A 114 3.46 6.05 -9.42
C TRP A 114 3.90 6.26 -10.88
N ALA A 115 3.31 7.24 -11.56
CA ALA A 115 3.77 7.71 -12.86
C ALA A 115 3.35 9.17 -13.14
N THR A 116 4.06 9.84 -14.04
CA THR A 116 3.76 11.22 -14.42
C THR A 116 2.42 11.36 -15.17
N TRP A 117 1.97 10.32 -15.83
CA TRP A 117 0.68 10.24 -16.53
C TRP A 117 -0.47 9.77 -15.64
N CYS A 118 -0.19 9.33 -14.42
CA CYS A 118 -1.20 8.87 -13.46
C CYS A 118 -1.85 10.07 -12.77
N ARG A 119 -3.03 10.47 -13.23
CA ARG A 119 -3.73 11.63 -12.68
C ARG A 119 -3.97 11.55 -11.16
N PRO A 120 -4.45 10.44 -10.58
CA PRO A 120 -4.61 10.35 -9.12
C PRO A 120 -3.28 10.46 -8.37
N CYS A 121 -2.16 9.95 -8.95
CA CYS A 121 -0.83 10.10 -8.35
C CYS A 121 -0.42 11.57 -8.27
N ILE A 122 -0.73 12.35 -9.32
CA ILE A 122 -0.40 13.78 -9.37
C ILE A 122 -1.29 14.59 -8.41
N GLU A 123 -2.55 14.22 -8.27
CA GLU A 123 -3.46 14.84 -7.31
C GLU A 123 -3.01 14.61 -5.85
N GLU A 124 -2.37 13.47 -5.56
CA GLU A 124 -1.83 13.14 -4.22
C GLU A 124 -0.43 13.75 -3.95
N LEU A 125 0.33 14.08 -4.99
CA LEU A 125 1.71 14.58 -4.85
C LEU A 125 1.87 15.77 -3.88
N PRO A 126 0.98 16.77 -3.81
CA PRO A 126 1.08 17.84 -2.83
C PRO A 126 1.06 17.33 -1.36
N ASN A 127 0.24 16.33 -1.05
CA ASN A 127 0.16 15.72 0.28
C ASN A 127 1.45 14.96 0.60
N VAL A 128 1.98 14.21 -0.36
CA VAL A 128 3.26 13.48 -0.23
C VAL A 128 4.41 14.46 0.03
N LYS A 129 4.49 15.57 -0.72
CA LYS A 129 5.50 16.62 -0.54
C LYS A 129 5.40 17.28 0.83
N ALA A 130 4.19 17.65 1.25
CA ALA A 130 3.96 18.25 2.55
C ALA A 130 4.34 17.32 3.72
N ALA A 131 4.02 16.03 3.62
CA ALA A 131 4.44 15.03 4.59
C ALA A 131 5.96 14.87 4.61
N TYR A 132 6.60 14.83 3.44
CA TYR A 132 8.05 14.74 3.33
C TYR A 132 8.75 15.95 3.97
N GLU A 133 8.36 17.17 3.64
CA GLU A 133 8.93 18.40 4.21
C GLU A 133 8.86 18.42 5.74
N ARG A 134 7.72 18.00 6.32
CA ARG A 134 7.51 18.02 7.77
C ARG A 134 8.19 16.88 8.53
N LEU A 135 8.27 15.69 7.92
CA LEU A 135 8.65 14.47 8.62
C LEU A 135 10.05 13.95 8.25
N HIS A 136 10.62 14.39 7.11
CA HIS A 136 11.99 14.00 6.72
C HIS A 136 13.03 14.33 7.80
N PRO A 137 13.02 15.53 8.45
CA PRO A 137 13.95 15.81 9.55
C PRO A 137 13.77 14.90 10.77
N LYS A 138 12.62 14.21 10.87
CA LYS A 138 12.27 13.28 11.96
C LYS A 138 12.57 11.81 11.61
N GLY A 139 13.13 11.54 10.42
CA GLY A 139 13.49 10.20 9.98
C GLY A 139 12.47 9.55 9.03
N PHE A 140 11.71 10.34 8.29
CA PHE A 140 10.88 9.85 7.17
C PHE A 140 11.66 9.94 5.86
N GLU A 141 11.58 8.91 5.03
CA GLU A 141 12.16 8.86 3.68
C GLU A 141 11.13 8.42 2.67
N ILE A 142 11.38 8.74 1.40
CA ILE A 142 10.59 8.28 0.27
C ILE A 142 11.50 7.62 -0.77
N VAL A 143 11.05 6.53 -1.36
CA VAL A 143 11.59 5.94 -2.58
C VAL A 143 10.46 5.78 -3.58
N GLY A 144 10.61 6.37 -4.77
CA GLY A 144 9.61 6.28 -5.82
C GLY A 144 9.96 5.18 -6.82
N ILE A 145 8.95 4.49 -7.32
CA ILE A 145 9.07 3.48 -8.37
C ILE A 145 8.17 3.91 -9.51
N SER A 146 8.78 4.42 -10.59
CA SER A 146 8.06 5.01 -11.72
C SER A 146 7.62 3.96 -12.73
N PHE A 147 6.36 4.09 -13.17
CA PHE A 147 5.78 3.35 -14.29
C PHE A 147 5.77 4.16 -15.58
N ASP A 148 6.67 5.13 -15.70
CA ASP A 148 6.84 5.90 -16.93
C ASP A 148 7.64 5.13 -17.99
N ASN A 149 7.37 5.44 -19.27
CA ASN A 149 8.08 4.86 -20.41
C ASN A 149 9.14 5.81 -20.99
N LYS A 150 9.04 7.11 -20.72
CA LYS A 150 9.86 8.14 -21.35
C LYS A 150 10.74 8.86 -20.35
N LYS A 151 12.04 8.58 -20.39
CA LYS A 151 13.02 9.07 -19.42
C LYS A 151 13.09 10.59 -19.36
N GLU A 152 13.09 11.25 -20.53
CA GLU A 152 13.22 12.71 -20.60
C GLU A 152 12.02 13.41 -19.97
N GLU A 153 10.80 12.97 -20.28
CA GLU A 153 9.57 13.52 -19.70
C GLU A 153 9.53 13.30 -18.19
N PHE A 154 9.92 12.11 -17.74
CA PHE A 154 10.03 11.76 -16.31
C PHE A 154 11.02 12.68 -15.59
N LEU A 155 12.25 12.83 -16.09
CA LEU A 155 13.26 13.69 -15.47
C LEU A 155 12.84 15.17 -15.44
N GLN A 156 12.20 15.67 -16.51
CA GLN A 156 11.65 17.02 -16.54
C GLN A 156 10.57 17.21 -15.46
N PHE A 157 9.71 16.21 -15.28
CA PHE A 157 8.68 16.22 -14.24
C PHE A 157 9.32 16.28 -12.83
N LEU A 158 10.28 15.40 -12.51
CA LEU A 158 10.97 15.40 -11.22
C LEU A 158 11.58 16.77 -10.92
N LYS A 159 12.22 17.38 -11.90
CA LYS A 159 12.83 18.70 -11.75
C LYS A 159 11.78 19.79 -11.52
N ARG A 160 10.71 19.80 -12.31
CA ARG A 160 9.63 20.79 -12.20
C ARG A 160 8.95 20.71 -10.85
N GLU A 161 8.70 19.48 -10.36
CA GLU A 161 8.03 19.25 -9.08
C GLU A 161 8.98 19.25 -7.87
N ASN A 162 10.29 19.48 -8.09
CA ASN A 162 11.31 19.45 -7.04
C ASN A 162 11.29 18.15 -6.20
N MET A 163 11.14 17.00 -6.88
CA MET A 163 11.14 15.69 -6.24
C MET A 163 12.59 15.22 -6.05
N THR A 164 13.11 15.33 -4.81
CA THR A 164 14.53 15.10 -4.49
C THR A 164 14.82 13.70 -3.95
N TRP A 165 13.79 12.93 -3.59
CA TRP A 165 13.96 11.54 -3.13
C TRP A 165 14.29 10.60 -4.28
N ALA A 166 14.88 9.44 -3.92
CA ALA A 166 15.36 8.48 -4.89
C ALA A 166 14.22 7.90 -5.75
N GLN A 167 14.46 7.79 -7.06
CA GLN A 167 13.47 7.31 -8.02
C GLN A 167 14.03 6.14 -8.84
N TYR A 168 13.34 5.02 -8.84
CA TYR A 168 13.57 3.94 -9.80
C TYR A 168 12.85 4.24 -11.10
N PHE A 169 13.56 4.00 -12.21
CA PHE A 169 12.99 4.12 -13.56
C PHE A 169 13.68 3.09 -14.48
N ASP A 170 12.91 2.21 -15.11
CA ASP A 170 13.42 1.25 -16.11
C ASP A 170 12.84 1.47 -17.51
N GLY A 171 11.89 2.39 -17.66
CA GLY A 171 11.27 2.75 -18.94
C GLY A 171 10.29 1.71 -19.49
N LYS A 172 9.88 0.74 -18.66
CA LYS A 172 9.06 -0.40 -19.10
C LYS A 172 7.56 -0.24 -18.80
N GLY A 173 7.15 0.87 -18.21
CA GLY A 173 5.73 1.12 -17.87
C GLY A 173 5.16 0.03 -16.99
N TRP A 174 4.07 -0.61 -17.39
CA TRP A 174 3.46 -1.73 -16.67
C TRP A 174 4.31 -3.00 -16.65
N ASP A 175 5.33 -3.10 -17.51
CA ASP A 175 6.34 -4.16 -17.47
C ASP A 175 7.50 -3.87 -16.51
N ASN A 176 7.39 -2.82 -15.69
CA ASN A 176 8.35 -2.43 -14.66
C ASN A 176 8.78 -3.64 -13.80
N GLU A 177 10.10 -3.85 -13.67
CA GLU A 177 10.64 -5.05 -13.00
C GLU A 177 10.27 -5.11 -11.53
N LEU A 178 10.34 -3.98 -10.82
CA LEU A 178 9.96 -3.91 -9.40
C LEU A 178 8.44 -3.99 -9.23
N GLY A 179 7.67 -3.38 -10.14
CA GLY A 179 6.21 -3.51 -10.16
C GLY A 179 5.79 -4.97 -10.27
N LYS A 180 6.37 -5.73 -11.22
CA LYS A 180 6.14 -7.18 -11.37
C LYS A 180 6.61 -7.99 -10.17
N LYS A 181 7.81 -7.72 -9.65
CA LYS A 181 8.36 -8.39 -8.46
C LYS A 181 7.40 -8.28 -7.26
N PHE A 182 6.79 -7.12 -7.09
CA PHE A 182 5.89 -6.86 -5.98
C PHE A 182 4.41 -7.11 -6.29
N GLY A 183 4.07 -7.42 -7.53
CA GLY A 183 2.70 -7.69 -7.96
C GLY A 183 1.83 -6.44 -7.90
N ILE A 184 2.36 -5.31 -8.37
CA ILE A 184 1.62 -4.04 -8.43
C ILE A 184 0.74 -4.05 -9.67
N GLU A 185 -0.56 -4.04 -9.47
CA GLU A 185 -1.59 -4.11 -10.53
C GLU A 185 -2.27 -2.76 -10.78
N GLY A 186 -2.02 -1.76 -9.94
CA GLY A 186 -2.58 -0.42 -10.05
C GLY A 186 -1.72 0.64 -9.39
N ILE A 187 -1.81 1.89 -9.87
CA ILE A 187 -1.19 3.06 -9.27
C ILE A 187 -2.23 4.18 -9.09
N PRO A 188 -2.10 5.04 -8.05
CA PRO A 188 -1.06 5.03 -7.02
C PRO A 188 -1.15 3.82 -6.11
N THR A 189 0.00 3.28 -5.71
CA THR A 189 0.11 2.30 -4.63
C THR A 189 1.22 2.78 -3.71
N MET A 190 0.90 2.92 -2.43
CA MET A 190 1.79 3.50 -1.43
C MET A 190 1.97 2.54 -0.27
N TRP A 191 3.20 2.07 -0.06
CA TRP A 191 3.55 1.16 1.03
C TRP A 191 4.38 1.86 2.09
N LEU A 192 4.08 1.63 3.37
CA LEU A 192 4.91 2.09 4.48
C LEU A 192 5.73 0.95 5.08
N VAL A 193 7.00 1.27 5.29
CA VAL A 193 8.00 0.40 5.93
C VAL A 193 8.43 1.05 7.23
N ASP A 194 8.47 0.28 8.32
CA ASP A 194 8.84 0.77 9.64
C ASP A 194 10.37 0.89 9.85
N LYS A 195 10.78 1.41 11.01
CA LYS A 195 12.17 1.56 11.41
C LYS A 195 12.98 0.25 11.44
N GLN A 196 12.31 -0.89 11.49
CA GLN A 196 12.92 -2.22 11.43
C GLN A 196 13.03 -2.75 10.00
N GLY A 197 12.53 -2.01 9.00
CA GLY A 197 12.50 -2.43 7.60
C GLY A 197 11.34 -3.37 7.27
N ARG A 198 10.31 -3.45 8.12
CA ARG A 198 9.14 -4.31 7.90
C ARG A 198 8.02 -3.53 7.23
N LEU A 199 7.38 -4.17 6.26
CA LEU A 199 6.18 -3.62 5.61
C LEU A 199 5.04 -3.51 6.64
N ARG A 200 4.41 -2.34 6.77
CA ARG A 200 3.38 -2.07 7.78
C ARG A 200 2.03 -1.68 7.19
N ASP A 201 2.04 -1.07 6.02
CA ASP A 201 0.82 -0.59 5.36
C ASP A 201 0.97 -0.76 3.84
N LEU A 202 -0.08 -1.22 3.18
CA LEU A 202 -0.14 -1.46 1.73
C LEU A 202 -0.96 -0.41 0.98
N ASP A 203 -1.59 0.51 1.72
CA ASP A 203 -2.40 1.61 1.21
C ASP A 203 -2.23 2.84 2.10
N ALA A 204 -1.06 3.47 2.01
CA ALA A 204 -0.70 4.58 2.88
C ALA A 204 -1.25 5.94 2.41
N GLY A 205 -1.78 6.05 1.19
CA GLY A 205 -2.23 7.33 0.62
C GLY A 205 -3.26 8.03 1.50
N ASN A 206 -4.24 7.29 2.01
CA ASN A 206 -5.19 7.83 2.97
C ASN A 206 -4.51 8.10 4.33
N ASP A 207 -4.50 9.37 4.78
CA ASP A 207 -3.91 9.80 6.06
C ASP A 207 -2.39 9.53 6.18
N LEU A 208 -1.63 9.69 5.09
CA LEU A 208 -0.19 9.40 5.02
C LEU A 208 0.58 9.99 6.20
N GLU A 209 0.38 11.27 6.48
CA GLU A 209 1.13 11.96 7.55
C GLU A 209 0.85 11.38 8.93
N ALA A 210 -0.40 11.06 9.24
CA ALA A 210 -0.77 10.45 10.52
C ALA A 210 -0.18 9.03 10.66
N LYS A 211 -0.21 8.24 9.59
CA LYS A 211 0.38 6.90 9.55
C LYS A 211 1.90 6.93 9.74
N VAL A 212 2.59 7.83 9.04
CA VAL A 212 4.04 8.03 9.18
C VAL A 212 4.40 8.50 10.59
N THR A 213 3.66 9.49 11.12
CA THR A 213 3.91 10.02 12.48
C THR A 213 3.79 8.92 13.51
N ARG A 214 2.75 8.08 13.44
CA ARG A 214 2.58 6.93 14.34
C ARG A 214 3.78 5.98 14.28
N LEU A 215 4.26 5.63 13.08
CA LEU A 215 5.41 4.73 12.93
C LEU A 215 6.72 5.38 13.43
N LEU A 216 6.86 6.71 13.29
CA LEU A 216 8.00 7.45 13.84
C LEU A 216 7.99 7.47 15.37
N GLU A 217 6.82 7.51 16.00
CA GLU A 217 6.64 7.52 17.45
C GLU A 217 6.75 6.12 18.08
N GLU A 218 6.51 5.05 17.30
CA GLU A 218 6.70 3.68 17.79
C GLU A 218 8.14 3.50 18.30
N GLN A 219 8.28 3.05 19.56
CA GLN A 219 9.58 2.70 20.12
C GLN A 219 10.16 1.51 19.35
N THR A 220 11.42 1.62 18.96
CA THR A 220 12.15 0.48 18.40
C THR A 220 12.31 -0.54 19.53
N THR A 221 11.38 -1.51 19.63
CA THR A 221 11.60 -2.62 20.54
C THR A 221 12.87 -3.31 20.11
N ALA A 222 13.94 -3.15 20.90
CA ALA A 222 15.15 -3.91 20.73
C ALA A 222 14.76 -5.39 20.73
N ALA A 223 15.10 -6.13 19.67
CA ALA A 223 15.03 -7.56 19.72
C ALA A 223 15.89 -7.97 20.91
N HIS A 224 15.26 -8.53 21.95
CA HIS A 224 16.02 -9.21 22.98
C HIS A 224 16.76 -10.39 22.33
N PRO A 225 18.07 -10.53 22.60
CA PRO A 225 18.89 -11.62 22.07
C PRO A 225 18.41 -12.99 22.50
#